data_c160844ebfab3a2357aaa796286fa87a
#
_entry.id   c160844ebfab3a2357aaa796286fa87a
#
_cell.length_a   1.000
_cell.length_b   1.000
_cell.length_c   1.000
_cell.angle_alpha   90.00
_cell.angle_beta   90.00
_cell.angle_gamma   90.00
#
_symmetry.space_group_name_H-M   'P 1'
#
loop_
_entity.id
_entity.type
_entity.pdbx_description
1 polymer ?
#
loop_
_entity_poly.entity_id
_entity_poly.type
_entity_poly.pdbx_seq_one_letter_code
_entity_poly.pdbx_strand_id
1 'polypeptide(L)'
;MTTGKGIVVPAGGGPRLEEASGQAMAMKLFGRETGHSVTLFEQTVPAGSKNSWLHLHRDSDEVAWVLEGEFTFRIGEEITTGGPGTCAFLPRNVPHAWKNSGTTPGRVVFVYTPARAGQFVEEMLERPAAGDLKKRLEEAGWEVLGPSPL
;
A
#
# COMPACT_ATOMS: atom_id res chain seq x y z
N MET A 1 -15.64 -14.04 -5.25
CA MET A 1 -16.95 -13.72 -5.87
C MET A 1 -17.54 -12.48 -5.21
N THR A 2 -18.08 -11.56 -5.99
CA THR A 2 -18.82 -10.44 -5.42
C THR A 2 -20.13 -10.94 -4.82
N THR A 3 -20.57 -10.32 -3.72
CA THR A 3 -21.86 -10.65 -3.10
C THR A 3 -23.05 -9.98 -3.83
N GLY A 4 -22.78 -9.18 -4.87
CA GLY A 4 -23.77 -8.35 -5.53
C GLY A 4 -24.22 -7.14 -4.72
N LYS A 5 -23.58 -6.87 -3.58
CA LYS A 5 -23.90 -5.73 -2.70
C LYS A 5 -22.79 -4.69 -2.73
N GLY A 6 -23.17 -3.43 -2.73
CA GLY A 6 -22.24 -2.33 -2.51
C GLY A 6 -21.76 -2.31 -1.05
N ILE A 7 -20.59 -1.70 -0.84
CA ILE A 7 -19.98 -1.54 0.47
C ILE A 7 -19.71 -0.05 0.69
N VAL A 8 -20.08 0.46 1.86
CA VAL A 8 -19.74 1.82 2.25
C VAL A 8 -19.01 1.77 3.58
N VAL A 9 -17.76 2.22 3.57
CA VAL A 9 -16.95 2.35 4.79
C VAL A 9 -16.84 3.83 5.10
N PRO A 10 -17.40 4.30 6.23
CA PRO A 10 -17.40 5.72 6.54
C PRO A 10 -15.99 6.25 6.84
N ALA A 11 -15.88 7.59 6.85
CA ALA A 11 -14.64 8.25 7.27
C ALA A 11 -14.24 7.77 8.66
N GLY A 12 -12.94 7.45 8.83
CA GLY A 12 -12.41 6.90 10.07
C GLY A 12 -12.75 5.42 10.31
N GLY A 13 -13.57 4.80 9.46
CA GLY A 13 -13.95 3.39 9.58
C GLY A 13 -12.94 2.45 8.97
N GLY A 14 -13.19 1.16 9.19
CA GLY A 14 -12.34 0.06 8.74
C GLY A 14 -11.31 -0.36 9.80
N PRO A 15 -10.87 -1.62 9.76
CA PRO A 15 -9.83 -2.11 10.67
C PRO A 15 -8.53 -1.34 10.50
N ARG A 16 -7.84 -1.09 11.62
CA ARG A 16 -6.60 -0.32 11.64
C ARG A 16 -5.45 -1.18 12.18
N LEU A 17 -4.27 -0.95 11.63
CA LEU A 17 -3.01 -1.43 12.16
C LEU A 17 -2.12 -0.21 12.43
N GLU A 18 -1.68 -0.05 13.66
CA GLU A 18 -0.77 1.03 14.06
C GLU A 18 0.58 0.44 14.41
N GLU A 19 1.64 1.04 13.89
CA GLU A 19 3.00 0.62 14.15
C GLU A 19 3.69 1.55 15.15
N ALA A 20 4.68 1.01 15.88
CA ALA A 20 5.47 1.79 16.82
C ALA A 20 6.22 2.97 16.15
N SER A 21 6.50 2.85 14.85
CA SER A 21 7.09 3.91 14.04
C SER A 21 6.21 5.15 13.87
N GLY A 22 4.92 5.04 14.17
CA GLY A 22 3.90 6.05 13.90
C GLY A 22 3.19 5.87 12.57
N GLN A 23 3.59 4.90 11.76
CA GLN A 23 2.82 4.54 10.58
C GLN A 23 1.51 3.87 11.00
N ALA A 24 0.44 4.16 10.29
CA ALA A 24 -0.86 3.56 10.52
C ALA A 24 -1.55 3.25 9.20
N MET A 25 -2.27 2.15 9.17
CA MET A 25 -3.03 1.72 8.00
C MET A 25 -4.48 1.50 8.39
N ALA A 26 -5.40 1.98 7.56
CA ALA A 26 -6.82 1.72 7.69
C ALA A 26 -7.33 1.02 6.44
N MET A 27 -7.74 -0.24 6.59
CA MET A 27 -8.29 -1.01 5.47
C MET A 27 -9.71 -0.56 5.17
N LYS A 28 -9.98 -0.23 3.92
CA LYS A 28 -11.31 0.18 3.46
C LYS A 28 -12.02 -0.93 2.68
N LEU A 29 -11.31 -1.57 1.78
CA LEU A 29 -11.86 -2.67 0.98
C LEU A 29 -10.91 -3.86 0.99
N PHE A 30 -11.42 -4.99 1.48
CA PHE A 30 -10.70 -6.27 1.39
C PHE A 30 -10.97 -6.94 0.05
N GLY A 31 -9.98 -7.64 -0.50
CA GLY A 31 -10.17 -8.40 -1.72
C GLY A 31 -11.30 -9.42 -1.63
N ARG A 32 -11.47 -10.06 -0.47
CA ARG A 32 -12.57 -11.01 -0.25
C ARG A 32 -13.97 -10.40 -0.32
N GLU A 33 -14.07 -9.08 -0.12
CA GLU A 33 -15.33 -8.34 -0.18
C GLU A 33 -15.68 -7.85 -1.58
N THR A 34 -14.68 -7.74 -2.46
CA THR A 34 -14.81 -7.16 -3.79
C THR A 34 -14.73 -8.20 -4.91
N GLY A 35 -14.84 -9.48 -4.59
CA GLY A 35 -14.65 -10.55 -5.57
C GLY A 35 -13.23 -10.60 -6.11
N HIS A 36 -12.26 -10.26 -5.28
CA HIS A 36 -10.83 -10.20 -5.62
C HIS A 36 -10.46 -9.18 -6.71
N SER A 37 -11.33 -8.19 -6.95
CA SER A 37 -11.09 -7.17 -7.95
C SER A 37 -10.21 -6.02 -7.42
N VAL A 38 -10.34 -5.66 -6.15
CA VAL A 38 -9.63 -4.51 -5.60
C VAL A 38 -9.40 -4.65 -4.10
N THR A 39 -8.22 -4.24 -3.64
CA THR A 39 -7.92 -3.92 -2.24
C THR A 39 -7.66 -2.42 -2.16
N LEU A 40 -8.23 -1.75 -1.18
CA LEU A 40 -8.01 -0.32 -0.96
C LEU A 40 -7.79 -0.05 0.52
N PHE A 41 -6.72 0.68 0.81
CA PHE A 41 -6.42 1.13 2.17
C PHE A 41 -5.81 2.51 2.19
N GLU A 42 -5.91 3.18 3.33
CA GLU A 42 -5.31 4.47 3.58
C GLU A 42 -4.14 4.30 4.53
N GLN A 43 -3.02 4.92 4.22
CA GLN A 43 -1.84 4.89 5.07
C GLN A 43 -1.48 6.28 5.55
N THR A 44 -1.24 6.39 6.86
CA THR A 44 -0.67 7.56 7.49
C THR A 44 0.82 7.31 7.65
N VAL A 45 1.63 8.27 7.19
CA VAL A 45 3.09 8.11 7.11
C VAL A 45 3.75 9.31 7.78
N PRO A 46 4.51 9.12 8.86
CA PRO A 46 5.27 10.21 9.48
C PRO A 46 6.24 10.87 8.49
N ALA A 47 6.57 12.13 8.75
CA ALA A 47 7.56 12.85 7.94
C ALA A 47 8.87 12.07 7.84
N GLY A 48 9.42 11.95 6.64
CA GLY A 48 10.67 11.24 6.37
C GLY A 48 10.57 9.71 6.36
N SER A 49 9.43 9.12 6.72
CA SER A 49 9.24 7.67 6.69
C SER A 49 9.02 7.15 5.27
N LYS A 50 9.40 5.91 5.07
CA LYS A 50 9.35 5.26 3.76
C LYS A 50 8.94 3.80 3.89
N ASN A 51 8.58 3.16 2.79
CA ASN A 51 8.46 1.71 2.76
C ASN A 51 9.84 1.06 2.87
N SER A 52 9.87 -0.18 3.34
CA SER A 52 11.14 -0.86 3.68
C SER A 52 11.96 -1.27 2.46
N TRP A 53 11.30 -1.64 1.36
CA TRP A 53 11.97 -2.32 0.25
C TRP A 53 11.65 -1.71 -1.11
N LEU A 54 12.64 -1.82 -2.01
CA LEU A 54 12.38 -1.79 -3.45
C LEU A 54 11.76 -3.13 -3.80
N HIS A 55 10.56 -3.12 -4.35
CA HIS A 55 9.80 -4.33 -4.63
C HIS A 55 8.89 -4.15 -5.84
N LEU A 56 8.34 -5.24 -6.30
CA LEU A 56 7.31 -5.26 -7.34
C LEU A 56 6.17 -6.20 -6.95
N HIS A 57 5.05 -6.03 -7.58
CA HIS A 57 3.91 -6.94 -7.51
C HIS A 57 3.77 -7.64 -8.85
N ARG A 58 3.67 -8.96 -8.84
CA ARG A 58 3.59 -9.75 -10.09
C ARG A 58 2.19 -9.76 -10.69
N ASP A 59 1.18 -9.73 -9.84
CA ASP A 59 -0.20 -10.02 -10.21
C ASP A 59 -1.15 -8.86 -9.97
N SER A 60 -0.65 -7.68 -9.60
CA SER A 60 -1.46 -6.51 -9.32
C SER A 60 -0.81 -5.24 -9.81
N ASP A 61 -1.62 -4.36 -10.38
CA ASP A 61 -1.24 -2.97 -10.53
C ASP A 61 -1.53 -2.24 -9.22
N GLU A 62 -0.85 -1.15 -8.98
CA GLU A 62 -1.03 -0.33 -7.79
C GLU A 62 -1.29 1.12 -8.19
N VAL A 63 -2.20 1.76 -7.47
CA VAL A 63 -2.43 3.20 -7.57
C VAL A 63 -2.16 3.82 -6.21
N ALA A 64 -1.45 4.93 -6.19
CA ALA A 64 -1.26 5.75 -5.00
C ALA A 64 -1.86 7.13 -5.24
N TRP A 65 -2.72 7.57 -4.34
CA TRP A 65 -3.33 8.89 -4.38
C TRP A 65 -2.97 9.64 -3.10
N VAL A 66 -2.20 10.72 -3.23
CA VAL A 66 -1.74 11.53 -2.10
C VAL A 66 -2.87 12.43 -1.61
N LEU A 67 -3.27 12.30 -0.35
CA LEU A 67 -4.27 13.14 0.30
C LEU A 67 -3.65 14.31 1.05
N GLU A 68 -2.55 14.05 1.77
CA GLU A 68 -1.83 15.04 2.57
C GLU A 68 -0.33 14.77 2.51
N GLY A 69 0.46 15.82 2.65
CA GLY A 69 1.91 15.72 2.67
C GLY A 69 2.52 15.71 1.27
N GLU A 70 3.79 15.43 1.22
CA GLU A 70 4.57 15.37 -0.02
C GLU A 70 5.25 14.02 -0.13
N PHE A 71 5.02 13.31 -1.20
CA PHE A 71 5.56 11.97 -1.42
C PHE A 71 6.47 11.92 -2.62
N THR A 72 7.57 11.17 -2.47
CA THR A 72 8.47 10.82 -3.56
C THR A 72 8.23 9.37 -3.92
N PHE A 73 8.04 9.12 -5.21
CA PHE A 73 7.86 7.77 -5.78
C PHE A 73 9.04 7.47 -6.69
N ARG A 74 9.62 6.30 -6.52
CA ARG A 74 10.48 5.70 -7.54
C ARG A 74 9.70 4.59 -8.22
N ILE A 75 9.54 4.68 -9.53
CA ILE A 75 8.84 3.70 -10.38
C ILE A 75 9.78 3.36 -11.53
N GLY A 76 10.30 2.13 -11.55
CA GLY A 76 11.42 1.80 -12.41
C GLY A 76 12.63 2.66 -12.05
N GLU A 77 13.15 3.39 -13.01
CA GLU A 77 14.28 4.32 -12.80
C GLU A 77 13.83 5.78 -12.57
N GLU A 78 12.55 6.06 -12.76
CA GLU A 78 12.04 7.42 -12.62
C GLU A 78 11.70 7.75 -11.18
N ILE A 79 12.08 8.95 -10.74
CA ILE A 79 11.80 9.50 -9.42
C ILE A 79 10.99 10.77 -9.59
N THR A 80 9.81 10.81 -8.95
CA THR A 80 8.90 11.96 -9.03
C THR A 80 8.37 12.28 -7.65
N THR A 81 8.28 13.56 -7.33
CA THR A 81 7.73 14.06 -6.06
C THR A 81 6.47 14.86 -6.33
N GLY A 82 5.46 14.69 -5.47
CA GLY A 82 4.22 15.43 -5.58
C GLY A 82 3.50 15.58 -4.25
N GLY A 83 2.70 16.64 -4.16
CA GLY A 83 1.86 16.98 -3.01
C GLY A 83 0.44 16.44 -3.12
N PRO A 84 -0.49 16.99 -2.31
CA PRO A 84 -1.89 16.54 -2.29
C PRO A 84 -2.53 16.60 -3.68
N GLY A 85 -3.27 15.54 -4.03
CA GLY A 85 -3.87 15.37 -5.35
C GLY A 85 -2.98 14.66 -6.36
N THR A 86 -1.72 14.37 -6.03
CA THR A 86 -0.84 13.56 -6.89
C THR A 86 -1.36 12.13 -6.97
N CYS A 87 -1.44 11.61 -8.19
CA CYS A 87 -1.79 10.22 -8.45
C CYS A 87 -0.61 9.53 -9.14
N ALA A 88 -0.17 8.42 -8.59
CA ALA A 88 0.88 7.58 -9.19
C ALA A 88 0.30 6.24 -9.61
N PHE A 89 0.67 5.78 -10.80
CA PHE A 89 0.37 4.44 -11.27
C PHE A 89 1.64 3.60 -11.24
N LEU A 90 1.61 2.52 -10.45
CA LEU A 90 2.72 1.61 -10.27
C LEU A 90 2.36 0.28 -10.94
N PRO A 91 2.77 0.07 -12.22
CA PRO A 91 2.36 -1.12 -12.95
C PRO A 91 2.95 -2.40 -12.35
N ARG A 92 2.24 -3.51 -12.50
CA ARG A 92 2.77 -4.82 -12.11
C ARG A 92 4.11 -5.09 -12.78
N ASN A 93 4.97 -5.85 -12.10
CA ASN A 93 6.30 -6.22 -12.56
C ASN A 93 7.29 -5.06 -12.70
N VAL A 94 6.94 -3.85 -12.29
CA VAL A 94 7.85 -2.70 -12.29
C VAL A 94 8.30 -2.41 -10.86
N PRO A 95 9.60 -2.45 -10.57
CA PRO A 95 10.11 -2.15 -9.23
C PRO A 95 9.75 -0.75 -8.78
N HIS A 96 9.32 -0.61 -7.53
CA HIS A 96 8.94 0.68 -6.97
C HIS A 96 9.21 0.79 -5.48
N ALA A 97 9.30 2.02 -5.04
CA ALA A 97 9.42 2.42 -3.64
C ALA A 97 8.82 3.82 -3.46
N TRP A 98 8.48 4.17 -2.23
CA TRP A 98 7.94 5.50 -1.92
C TRP A 98 8.43 6.00 -0.56
N LYS A 99 8.33 7.32 -0.37
CA LYS A 99 8.75 8.01 0.85
C LYS A 99 7.89 9.24 1.07
N ASN A 100 7.54 9.52 2.32
CA ASN A 100 7.07 10.86 2.70
C ASN A 100 8.30 11.76 2.77
N SER A 101 8.52 12.56 1.75
CA SER A 101 9.66 13.47 1.64
C SER A 101 9.39 14.86 2.21
N GLY A 102 8.18 15.08 2.72
CA GLY A 102 7.80 16.33 3.36
C GLY A 102 8.24 16.41 4.82
N THR A 103 7.83 17.50 5.45
CA THR A 103 8.18 17.82 6.85
C THR A 103 7.04 17.62 7.83
N THR A 104 5.89 17.17 7.35
CA THR A 104 4.67 16.88 8.13
C THR A 104 4.21 15.46 7.88
N PRO A 105 3.39 14.88 8.78
CA PRO A 105 2.75 13.60 8.50
C PRO A 105 1.96 13.66 7.20
N GLY A 106 1.99 12.57 6.42
CA GLY A 106 1.29 12.46 5.17
C GLY A 106 0.22 11.37 5.21
N ARG A 107 -0.71 11.44 4.26
CA ARG A 107 -1.74 10.43 4.05
C ARG A 107 -1.82 10.08 2.57
N VAL A 108 -1.87 8.80 2.29
CA VAL A 108 -1.92 8.28 0.92
C VAL A 108 -2.91 7.13 0.86
N VAL A 109 -3.70 7.08 -0.21
CA VAL A 109 -4.57 5.95 -0.51
C VAL A 109 -3.85 5.03 -1.47
N PHE A 110 -3.78 3.74 -1.13
CA PHE A 110 -3.25 2.70 -2.01
C PHE A 110 -4.36 1.80 -2.50
N VAL A 111 -4.30 1.45 -3.77
CA VAL A 111 -5.24 0.53 -4.43
C VAL A 111 -4.45 -0.54 -5.15
N TYR A 112 -4.79 -1.80 -4.90
CA TYR A 112 -4.27 -2.93 -5.68
C TYR A 112 -5.39 -3.52 -6.54
N THR A 113 -5.13 -3.70 -7.82
CA THR A 113 -6.09 -4.30 -8.75
C THR A 113 -5.38 -5.19 -9.80
N PRO A 114 -5.73 -6.48 -9.91
CA PRO A 114 -6.56 -7.26 -8.98
C PRO A 114 -6.06 -7.24 -7.53
N ALA A 115 -6.87 -7.72 -6.61
CA ALA A 115 -6.59 -7.62 -5.16
C ALA A 115 -5.42 -8.51 -4.67
N ARG A 116 -4.76 -9.25 -5.52
CA ARG A 116 -3.77 -10.29 -5.15
C ARG A 116 -2.66 -9.75 -4.22
N ALA A 117 -2.08 -8.61 -4.52
CA ALA A 117 -1.03 -8.01 -3.70
C ALA A 117 -1.54 -7.58 -2.32
N GLY A 118 -2.82 -7.24 -2.22
CA GLY A 118 -3.46 -6.85 -0.97
C GLY A 118 -3.60 -7.97 0.04
N GLN A 119 -3.47 -9.22 -0.38
CA GLN A 119 -3.54 -10.37 0.52
C GLN A 119 -2.53 -10.25 1.66
N PHE A 120 -1.31 -9.81 1.37
CA PHE A 120 -0.29 -9.59 2.40
C PHE A 120 -0.74 -8.55 3.43
N VAL A 121 -1.29 -7.43 2.95
CA VAL A 121 -1.77 -6.34 3.82
C VAL A 121 -2.93 -6.82 4.70
N GLU A 122 -3.86 -7.56 4.14
CA GLU A 122 -4.99 -8.15 4.85
C GLU A 122 -4.51 -9.11 5.95
N GLU A 123 -3.55 -9.97 5.63
CA GLU A 123 -2.97 -10.92 6.59
C GLU A 123 -2.23 -10.22 7.73
N MET A 124 -1.56 -9.09 7.45
CA MET A 124 -0.89 -8.31 8.49
C MET A 124 -1.87 -7.75 9.52
N LEU A 125 -3.08 -7.41 9.13
CA LEU A 125 -4.14 -6.99 10.04
C LEU A 125 -4.60 -8.14 10.95
N GLU A 126 -4.66 -9.35 10.42
CA GLU A 126 -5.18 -10.52 11.14
C GLU A 126 -4.09 -11.25 11.94
N ARG A 127 -2.86 -11.29 11.43
CA ARG A 127 -1.73 -12.01 12.02
C ARG A 127 -0.43 -11.21 11.86
N PRO A 128 -0.26 -10.09 12.59
CA PRO A 128 0.82 -9.14 12.32
C PRO A 128 2.24 -9.70 12.44
N ALA A 129 2.48 -10.60 13.37
CA ALA A 129 3.84 -11.02 13.73
C ALA A 129 4.15 -12.49 13.42
N ALA A 130 3.38 -13.15 12.56
CA ALA A 130 3.53 -14.58 12.33
C ALA A 130 4.48 -14.89 11.18
N GLY A 131 5.49 -15.70 11.46
CA GLY A 131 6.31 -16.37 10.46
C GLY A 131 7.36 -15.51 9.74
N ASP A 132 7.86 -16.05 8.62
CA ASP A 132 8.85 -15.42 7.77
C ASP A 132 8.19 -14.36 6.87
N LEU A 133 8.51 -13.10 7.12
CA LEU A 133 7.94 -11.97 6.40
C LEU A 133 8.20 -12.04 4.89
N LYS A 134 9.43 -12.35 4.50
CA LYS A 134 9.79 -12.44 3.09
C LYS A 134 8.98 -13.52 2.37
N LYS A 135 8.83 -14.67 2.99
CA LYS A 135 8.03 -15.77 2.45
C LYS A 135 6.56 -15.37 2.30
N ARG A 136 6.01 -14.67 3.27
CA ARG A 136 4.63 -14.19 3.21
C ARG A 136 4.42 -13.19 2.08
N LEU A 137 5.37 -12.29 1.86
CA LEU A 137 5.35 -11.36 0.73
C LEU A 137 5.37 -12.11 -0.61
N GLU A 138 6.30 -13.05 -0.77
CA GLU A 138 6.40 -13.85 -2.00
C GLU A 138 5.13 -14.65 -2.28
N GLU A 139 4.51 -15.23 -1.27
CA GLU A 139 3.24 -15.95 -1.38
C GLU A 139 2.09 -15.05 -1.85
N ALA A 140 2.14 -13.76 -1.52
CA ALA A 140 1.17 -12.76 -1.97
C ALA A 140 1.54 -12.13 -3.33
N GLY A 141 2.54 -12.66 -4.02
CA GLY A 141 2.97 -12.19 -5.33
C GLY A 141 3.90 -10.99 -5.31
N TRP A 142 4.49 -10.66 -4.17
CA TRP A 142 5.50 -9.60 -4.06
C TRP A 142 6.89 -10.19 -4.32
N GLU A 143 7.72 -9.43 -5.01
CA GLU A 143 9.14 -9.74 -5.16
C GLU A 143 9.96 -8.61 -4.54
N VAL A 144 10.75 -8.95 -3.53
CA VAL A 144 11.62 -8.00 -2.83
C VAL A 144 12.99 -8.00 -3.50
N LEU A 145 13.44 -6.85 -3.98
CA LEU A 145 14.68 -6.69 -4.72
C LEU A 145 15.83 -6.19 -3.85
N GLY A 146 15.52 -5.56 -2.73
CA GLY A 146 16.50 -5.03 -1.80
C GLY A 146 15.92 -3.94 -0.93
N PRO A 147 16.75 -3.27 -0.11
CA PRO A 147 16.28 -2.14 0.68
C PRO A 147 15.81 -0.99 -0.20
N SER A 148 14.89 -0.16 0.33
CA SER A 148 14.43 1.02 -0.40
C SER A 148 15.59 1.96 -0.70
N PRO A 149 15.71 2.44 -1.95
CA PRO A 149 16.76 3.38 -2.34
C PRO A 149 16.46 4.85 -2.00
N LEU A 150 15.27 5.12 -1.44
CA LEU A 150 14.84 6.48 -1.10
C LEU A 150 15.23 6.90 0.32
#